data_d4a85820024f67a79d01513a10a74470
#
_entry.id   d4a85820024f67a79d01513a10a74470
#
_cell.length_a   1.000
_cell.length_b   1.000
_cell.length_c   1.000
_cell.angle_alpha   90.00
_cell.angle_beta   90.00
_cell.angle_gamma   90.00
#
_symmetry.space_group_name_H-M   'P 1'
#
loop_
_entity.id
_entity.type
_entity.pdbx_description
1 polymer ?
#
loop_
_entity_poly.entity_id
_entity_poly.type
_entity_poly.pdbx_seq_one_letter_code
_entity_poly.pdbx_strand_id
1 'polypeptide(L)'
;MFSLNSSTIAFSIGNFNIYWYGVLFALSLLIGWYISNNIVKQLNNFGYSNLTLNEFDSFLFIGLIVVIISSRLGHVLFYDFQFYKENPIEIFMIRHGGLAFHGGLIGLMIYVYLYCKKKSISWLLLLDVLSIAASAGLITGRLANFFNQELVGKIWASEYGVVFPLVDTFPRYPTQLYEALTEGLLAFFIQIMYLNINKWKSFGTGRYAVIFGIVYSTSRFIIEFFKDVEEIFITNNLLLTVGQILCILMFILSLILYSIGNRKISESI
;
A
#
# COMPACT_ATOMS: atom_id res chain seq x y z
N MET A 1 25.74 -17.01 -1.20
CA MET A 1 24.77 -16.71 -0.13
C MET A 1 24.97 -15.28 0.30
N PHE A 2 23.95 -14.44 0.19
CA PHE A 2 23.99 -13.03 0.56
C PHE A 2 23.46 -12.84 1.99
N SER A 3 24.18 -12.05 2.81
CA SER A 3 23.74 -11.69 4.16
C SER A 3 23.63 -10.19 4.27
N LEU A 4 22.52 -9.70 4.82
CA LEU A 4 22.37 -8.29 5.15
C LEU A 4 23.28 -7.90 6.32
N ASN A 5 23.50 -6.59 6.46
CA ASN A 5 24.18 -6.07 7.65
C ASN A 5 23.20 -6.16 8.86
N SER A 6 23.71 -6.46 10.04
CA SER A 6 22.93 -6.41 11.28
C SER A 6 22.51 -5.00 11.70
N SER A 7 23.09 -3.95 11.09
CA SER A 7 22.71 -2.57 11.34
C SER A 7 21.66 -2.08 10.34
N THR A 8 20.55 -1.57 10.83
CA THR A 8 19.50 -0.89 10.05
C THR A 8 19.71 0.62 9.97
N ILE A 9 20.81 1.15 10.54
CA ILE A 9 21.16 2.56 10.53
C ILE A 9 21.66 2.96 9.16
N ALA A 10 21.04 3.97 8.55
CA ALA A 10 21.50 4.56 7.29
C ALA A 10 22.70 5.50 7.54
N PHE A 11 22.56 6.41 8.50
CA PHE A 11 23.60 7.31 8.95
C PHE A 11 23.26 7.91 10.33
N SER A 12 24.27 8.47 11.00
CA SER A 12 24.10 9.10 12.31
C SER A 12 24.51 10.57 12.25
N ILE A 13 23.75 11.44 12.91
CA ILE A 13 24.08 12.85 13.10
C ILE A 13 24.21 13.09 14.61
N GLY A 14 25.44 13.15 15.09
CA GLY A 14 25.71 13.16 16.53
C GLY A 14 25.14 11.90 17.20
N ASN A 15 24.27 12.08 18.19
CA ASN A 15 23.61 10.98 18.91
C ASN A 15 22.30 10.50 18.25
N PHE A 16 21.90 11.06 17.12
CA PHE A 16 20.67 10.68 16.41
C PHE A 16 20.96 9.68 15.30
N ASN A 17 20.41 8.49 15.39
CA ASN A 17 20.48 7.48 14.36
C ASN A 17 19.28 7.62 13.41
N ILE A 18 19.56 7.70 12.12
CA ILE A 18 18.57 7.68 11.05
C ILE A 18 18.59 6.30 10.41
N TYR A 19 17.43 5.66 10.39
CA TYR A 19 17.27 4.27 9.94
C TYR A 19 16.84 4.22 8.47
N TRP A 20 17.31 3.21 7.75
CA TRP A 20 16.93 2.96 6.34
C TRP A 20 15.42 2.88 6.15
N TYR A 21 14.71 2.28 7.10
CA TYR A 21 13.25 2.21 7.05
C TYR A 21 12.62 3.60 6.94
N GLY A 22 12.99 4.52 7.81
CA GLY A 22 12.47 5.89 7.80
C GLY A 22 12.79 6.64 6.51
N VAL A 23 14.03 6.52 6.01
CA VAL A 23 14.47 7.17 4.76
C VAL A 23 13.69 6.65 3.56
N LEU A 24 13.61 5.33 3.39
CA LEU A 24 12.93 4.72 2.25
C LEU A 24 11.41 4.87 2.31
N PHE A 25 10.84 4.85 3.52
CA PHE A 25 9.41 5.12 3.72
C PHE A 25 9.07 6.58 3.38
N ALA A 26 9.87 7.55 3.85
CA ALA A 26 9.70 8.95 3.46
C ALA A 26 9.84 9.13 1.93
N LEU A 27 10.83 8.46 1.32
CA LEU A 27 11.00 8.47 -0.14
C LEU A 27 9.77 7.89 -0.86
N SER A 28 9.14 6.84 -0.33
CA SER A 28 7.92 6.28 -0.93
C SER A 28 6.76 7.28 -0.94
N LEU A 29 6.60 8.05 0.14
CA LEU A 29 5.60 9.11 0.23
C LEU A 29 5.90 10.25 -0.75
N LEU A 30 7.17 10.67 -0.86
CA LEU A 30 7.60 11.73 -1.79
C LEU A 30 7.41 11.31 -3.26
N ILE A 31 7.74 10.07 -3.62
CA ILE A 31 7.51 9.53 -4.97
C ILE A 31 6.01 9.52 -5.28
N GLY A 32 5.20 8.99 -4.35
CA GLY A 32 3.74 8.96 -4.49
C GLY A 32 3.15 10.36 -4.65
N TRP A 33 3.57 11.31 -3.81
CA TRP A 33 3.20 12.71 -3.89
C TRP A 33 3.57 13.34 -5.23
N TYR A 34 4.82 13.18 -5.67
CA TYR A 34 5.31 13.75 -6.93
C TYR A 34 4.54 13.21 -8.14
N ILE A 35 4.34 11.89 -8.21
CA ILE A 35 3.62 11.24 -9.31
C ILE A 35 2.17 11.69 -9.33
N SER A 36 1.47 11.65 -8.20
CA SER A 36 0.05 12.01 -8.13
C SER A 36 -0.19 13.48 -8.46
N ASN A 37 0.68 14.41 -8.00
CA ASN A 37 0.61 15.82 -8.35
C ASN A 37 0.81 16.05 -9.85
N ASN A 38 1.78 15.37 -10.48
CA ASN A 38 1.98 15.47 -11.92
C ASN A 38 0.77 14.95 -12.71
N ILE A 39 0.15 13.85 -12.25
CA ILE A 39 -1.08 13.33 -12.87
C ILE A 39 -2.21 14.35 -12.74
N VAL A 40 -2.45 14.90 -11.54
CA VAL A 40 -3.51 15.91 -11.33
C VAL A 40 -3.28 17.15 -12.18
N LYS A 41 -2.03 17.62 -12.28
CA LYS A 41 -1.66 18.74 -13.15
C LYS A 41 -2.01 18.46 -14.63
N GLN A 42 -1.72 17.26 -15.13
CA GLN A 42 -2.06 16.89 -16.49
C GLN A 42 -3.57 16.75 -16.69
N LEU A 43 -4.29 16.16 -15.73
CA LEU A 43 -5.75 16.05 -15.78
C LEU A 43 -6.42 17.42 -15.84
N ASN A 44 -5.90 18.42 -15.10
CA ASN A 44 -6.37 19.80 -15.16
C ASN A 44 -6.10 20.43 -16.54
N ASN A 45 -4.90 20.20 -17.12
CA ASN A 45 -4.57 20.70 -18.46
C ASN A 45 -5.48 20.15 -19.55
N PHE A 46 -5.98 18.91 -19.38
CA PHE A 46 -6.95 18.30 -20.30
C PHE A 46 -8.41 18.57 -19.95
N GLY A 47 -8.68 19.32 -18.87
CA GLY A 47 -10.05 19.63 -18.44
C GLY A 47 -10.79 18.45 -17.77
N TYR A 48 -10.08 17.39 -17.39
CA TYR A 48 -10.67 16.22 -16.71
C TYR A 48 -10.84 16.43 -15.20
N SER A 49 -10.20 17.45 -14.63
CA SER A 49 -10.29 17.79 -13.21
C SER A 49 -10.22 19.30 -13.01
N ASN A 50 -10.88 19.79 -11.97
CA ASN A 50 -10.79 21.18 -11.51
C ASN A 50 -10.11 21.27 -10.13
N LEU A 51 -9.48 20.18 -9.68
CA LEU A 51 -8.82 20.12 -8.39
C LEU A 51 -7.50 20.87 -8.44
N THR A 52 -7.37 21.96 -7.70
CA THR A 52 -6.11 22.69 -7.62
C THR A 52 -5.02 21.85 -6.93
N LEU A 53 -3.76 22.05 -7.27
CA LEU A 53 -2.64 21.34 -6.65
C LEU A 53 -2.60 21.55 -5.13
N ASN A 54 -2.88 22.77 -4.65
CA ASN A 54 -2.93 23.08 -3.22
C ASN A 54 -4.05 22.31 -2.51
N GLU A 55 -5.20 22.14 -3.13
CA GLU A 55 -6.29 21.33 -2.59
C GLU A 55 -5.91 19.85 -2.57
N PHE A 56 -5.21 19.38 -3.59
CA PHE A 56 -4.76 18.01 -3.66
C PHE A 56 -3.64 17.71 -2.64
N ASP A 57 -2.70 18.63 -2.45
CA ASP A 57 -1.69 18.54 -1.40
C ASP A 57 -2.32 18.48 0.00
N SER A 58 -3.33 19.35 0.24
CA SER A 58 -4.10 19.33 1.48
C SER A 58 -4.85 18.01 1.66
N PHE A 59 -5.42 17.46 0.56
CA PHE A 59 -6.07 16.16 0.58
C PHE A 59 -5.11 15.03 0.95
N LEU A 60 -3.91 14.99 0.37
CA LEU A 60 -2.91 13.98 0.69
C LEU A 60 -2.42 14.11 2.14
N PHE A 61 -2.13 15.33 2.59
CA PHE A 61 -1.67 15.58 3.97
C PHE A 61 -2.73 15.18 5.01
N ILE A 62 -3.98 15.61 4.83
CA ILE A 62 -5.08 15.22 5.73
C ILE A 62 -5.32 13.70 5.64
N GLY A 63 -5.24 13.12 4.45
CA GLY A 63 -5.36 11.68 4.24
C GLY A 63 -4.33 10.87 5.04
N LEU A 64 -3.07 11.34 5.08
CA LEU A 64 -2.02 10.72 5.89
C LEU A 64 -2.38 10.77 7.40
N ILE A 65 -2.84 11.91 7.89
CA ILE A 65 -3.28 12.06 9.28
C ILE A 65 -4.46 11.12 9.58
N VAL A 66 -5.44 11.06 8.69
CA VAL A 66 -6.61 10.17 8.82
C VAL A 66 -6.16 8.71 8.90
N VAL A 67 -5.24 8.28 8.03
CA VAL A 67 -4.72 6.89 8.05
C VAL A 67 -4.04 6.60 9.39
N ILE A 68 -3.21 7.49 9.91
CA ILE A 68 -2.52 7.29 11.19
C ILE A 68 -3.54 7.16 12.33
N ILE A 69 -4.48 8.10 12.42
CA ILE A 69 -5.48 8.11 13.50
C ILE A 69 -6.38 6.88 13.41
N SER A 70 -6.90 6.57 12.22
CA SER A 70 -7.82 5.43 12.05
C SER A 70 -7.12 4.09 12.20
N SER A 71 -5.83 3.98 11.84
CA SER A 71 -5.03 2.78 12.12
C SER A 71 -4.86 2.57 13.62
N ARG A 72 -4.62 3.65 14.37
CA ARG A 72 -4.52 3.58 15.84
C ARG A 72 -5.85 3.21 16.48
N LEU A 73 -6.93 3.85 16.07
CA LEU A 73 -8.28 3.53 16.56
C LEU A 73 -8.67 2.08 16.21
N GLY A 74 -8.34 1.62 15.02
CA GLY A 74 -8.58 0.22 14.64
C GLY A 74 -7.81 -0.76 15.51
N HIS A 75 -6.56 -0.46 15.86
CA HIS A 75 -5.80 -1.30 16.78
C HIS A 75 -6.41 -1.30 18.19
N VAL A 76 -6.72 -0.13 18.72
CA VAL A 76 -7.37 0.02 20.05
C VAL A 76 -8.68 -0.77 20.15
N LEU A 77 -9.52 -0.71 19.11
CA LEU A 77 -10.86 -1.30 19.16
C LEU A 77 -10.88 -2.81 18.89
N PHE A 78 -10.00 -3.31 18.02
CA PHE A 78 -10.09 -4.69 17.51
C PHE A 78 -9.00 -5.62 18.02
N TYR A 79 -7.86 -5.10 18.52
CA TYR A 79 -6.73 -5.94 18.94
C TYR A 79 -6.50 -5.92 20.45
N ASP A 80 -6.48 -4.75 21.10
CA ASP A 80 -6.08 -4.61 22.50
C ASP A 80 -7.04 -3.75 23.33
N PHE A 81 -8.35 -3.88 23.09
CA PHE A 81 -9.36 -3.02 23.71
C PHE A 81 -9.26 -2.97 25.24
N GLN A 82 -9.03 -4.12 25.89
CA GLN A 82 -8.95 -4.20 27.35
C GLN A 82 -7.75 -3.42 27.90
N PHE A 83 -6.58 -3.56 27.26
CA PHE A 83 -5.37 -2.81 27.64
C PHE A 83 -5.59 -1.29 27.58
N TYR A 84 -6.17 -0.80 26.47
CA TYR A 84 -6.40 0.65 26.29
C TYR A 84 -7.54 1.19 27.17
N LYS A 85 -8.49 0.35 27.57
CA LYS A 85 -9.51 0.72 28.54
C LYS A 85 -8.89 0.98 29.92
N GLU A 86 -7.89 0.19 30.30
CA GLU A 86 -7.15 0.33 31.55
C GLU A 86 -6.08 1.43 31.49
N ASN A 87 -5.54 1.70 30.30
CA ASN A 87 -4.46 2.65 30.05
C ASN A 87 -4.82 3.66 28.93
N PRO A 88 -5.80 4.56 29.12
CA PRO A 88 -6.32 5.42 28.04
C PRO A 88 -5.30 6.40 27.46
N ILE A 89 -4.27 6.79 28.20
CA ILE A 89 -3.20 7.67 27.72
C ILE A 89 -2.38 6.98 26.63
N GLU A 90 -2.23 5.66 26.69
CA GLU A 90 -1.49 4.88 25.68
C GLU A 90 -2.11 4.98 24.29
N ILE A 91 -3.40 5.34 24.17
CA ILE A 91 -4.04 5.59 22.85
C ILE A 91 -3.27 6.64 22.04
N PHE A 92 -2.71 7.64 22.70
CA PHE A 92 -1.96 8.74 22.07
C PHE A 92 -0.48 8.42 21.85
N MET A 93 0.04 7.34 22.44
CA MET A 93 1.46 6.96 22.36
C MET A 93 1.74 6.12 21.09
N ILE A 94 1.59 6.73 19.90
CA ILE A 94 1.75 6.06 18.59
C ILE A 94 3.14 5.42 18.44
N ARG A 95 4.18 6.00 19.06
CA ARG A 95 5.55 5.48 19.02
C ARG A 95 5.74 4.12 19.70
N HIS A 96 4.80 3.68 20.54
CA HIS A 96 4.82 2.36 21.17
C HIS A 96 4.28 1.26 20.23
N GLY A 97 4.01 1.60 18.96
CA GLY A 97 3.44 0.66 17.98
C GLY A 97 1.93 0.60 18.03
N GLY A 98 1.34 -0.47 17.53
CA GLY A 98 -0.10 -0.69 17.55
C GLY A 98 -0.86 0.14 16.52
N LEU A 99 -0.58 -0.10 15.24
CA LEU A 99 -1.30 0.45 14.10
C LEU A 99 -1.92 -0.68 13.28
N ALA A 100 -3.25 -0.70 13.16
CA ALA A 100 -3.99 -1.71 12.42
C ALA A 100 -4.20 -1.27 10.97
N PHE A 101 -3.70 -2.06 10.02
CA PHE A 101 -3.85 -1.79 8.59
C PHE A 101 -5.32 -1.60 8.18
N HIS A 102 -6.21 -2.47 8.65
CA HIS A 102 -7.64 -2.42 8.32
C HIS A 102 -8.30 -1.13 8.81
N GLY A 103 -7.93 -0.65 10.01
CA GLY A 103 -8.40 0.63 10.53
C GLY A 103 -8.00 1.79 9.62
N GLY A 104 -6.74 1.83 9.18
CA GLY A 104 -6.23 2.84 8.25
C GLY A 104 -6.93 2.82 6.90
N LEU A 105 -7.13 1.63 6.34
CA LEU A 105 -7.83 1.45 5.06
C LEU A 105 -9.28 1.94 5.13
N ILE A 106 -10.02 1.55 6.16
CA ILE A 106 -11.41 1.99 6.35
C ILE A 106 -11.48 3.51 6.51
N GLY A 107 -10.61 4.09 7.36
CA GLY A 107 -10.55 5.54 7.53
C GLY A 107 -10.24 6.29 6.24
N LEU A 108 -9.28 5.79 5.46
CA LEU A 108 -8.94 6.36 4.15
C LEU A 108 -10.13 6.29 3.19
N MET A 109 -10.83 5.16 3.10
CA MET A 109 -11.99 5.01 2.21
C MET A 109 -13.12 5.98 2.58
N ILE A 110 -13.43 6.12 3.87
CA ILE A 110 -14.41 7.08 4.37
C ILE A 110 -13.97 8.51 4.02
N TYR A 111 -12.71 8.86 4.25
CA TYR A 111 -12.18 10.19 3.95
C TYR A 111 -12.27 10.52 2.46
N VAL A 112 -11.83 9.62 1.58
CA VAL A 112 -11.94 9.78 0.12
C VAL A 112 -13.39 10.00 -0.30
N TYR A 113 -14.31 9.19 0.21
CA TYR A 113 -15.74 9.33 -0.09
C TYR A 113 -16.29 10.71 0.33
N LEU A 114 -16.03 11.13 1.56
CA LEU A 114 -16.49 12.42 2.08
C LEU A 114 -15.86 13.61 1.33
N TYR A 115 -14.57 13.52 1.01
CA TYR A 115 -13.87 14.53 0.23
C TYR A 115 -14.46 14.66 -1.17
N CYS A 116 -14.66 13.55 -1.87
CA CYS A 116 -15.25 13.52 -3.21
C CYS A 116 -16.65 14.10 -3.22
N LYS A 117 -17.48 13.74 -2.22
CA LYS A 117 -18.84 14.30 -2.06
C LYS A 117 -18.80 15.81 -1.83
N LYS A 118 -17.91 16.31 -0.97
CA LYS A 118 -17.78 17.74 -0.67
C LYS A 118 -17.31 18.55 -1.88
N LYS A 119 -16.41 18.00 -2.68
CA LYS A 119 -15.80 18.70 -3.83
C LYS A 119 -16.51 18.41 -5.15
N SER A 120 -17.54 17.56 -5.16
CA SER A 120 -18.23 17.11 -6.38
C SER A 120 -17.28 16.49 -7.42
N ILE A 121 -16.24 15.77 -6.93
CA ILE A 121 -15.25 15.09 -7.77
C ILE A 121 -15.59 13.61 -7.84
N SER A 122 -15.33 12.98 -8.99
CA SER A 122 -15.49 11.53 -9.13
C SER A 122 -14.49 10.78 -8.23
N TRP A 123 -15.00 9.93 -7.33
CA TRP A 123 -14.16 9.08 -6.49
C TRP A 123 -13.31 8.10 -7.32
N LEU A 124 -13.81 7.69 -8.50
CA LEU A 124 -13.03 6.86 -9.43
C LEU A 124 -11.80 7.59 -9.96
N LEU A 125 -11.89 8.92 -10.16
CA LEU A 125 -10.76 9.72 -10.59
C LEU A 125 -9.65 9.73 -9.54
N LEU A 126 -10.00 9.95 -8.27
CA LEU A 126 -9.02 9.90 -7.18
C LEU A 126 -8.44 8.50 -6.98
N LEU A 127 -9.26 7.44 -7.08
CA LEU A 127 -8.76 6.06 -7.02
C LEU A 127 -7.76 5.77 -8.13
N ASP A 128 -8.02 6.21 -9.37
CA ASP A 128 -7.09 6.05 -10.49
C ASP A 128 -5.76 6.75 -10.22
N VAL A 129 -5.80 8.00 -9.75
CA VAL A 129 -4.59 8.78 -9.42
C VAL A 129 -3.80 8.10 -8.29
N LEU A 130 -4.50 7.77 -7.19
CA LEU A 130 -3.87 7.19 -6.00
C LEU A 130 -3.30 5.79 -6.26
N SER A 131 -3.93 5.00 -7.13
CA SER A 131 -3.44 3.65 -7.44
C SER A 131 -2.10 3.66 -8.17
N ILE A 132 -1.88 4.61 -9.09
CA ILE A 132 -0.60 4.78 -9.78
C ILE A 132 0.48 5.25 -8.80
N ALA A 133 0.14 6.21 -7.93
CA ALA A 133 1.05 6.68 -6.90
C ALA A 133 1.41 5.57 -5.89
N ALA A 134 0.42 4.75 -5.50
CA ALA A 134 0.61 3.64 -4.59
C ALA A 134 1.54 2.56 -5.17
N SER A 135 1.36 2.16 -6.43
CA SER A 135 2.24 1.17 -7.08
C SER A 135 3.70 1.65 -7.12
N ALA A 136 3.94 2.93 -7.43
CA ALA A 136 5.29 3.49 -7.42
C ALA A 136 5.87 3.58 -5.99
N GLY A 137 5.08 4.00 -5.00
CA GLY A 137 5.51 4.08 -3.61
C GLY A 137 5.79 2.70 -3.00
N LEU A 138 5.07 1.66 -3.40
CA LEU A 138 5.29 0.29 -2.93
C LEU A 138 6.70 -0.22 -3.25
N ILE A 139 7.32 0.19 -4.34
CA ILE A 139 8.69 -0.21 -4.69
C ILE A 139 9.64 0.12 -3.53
N THR A 140 9.69 1.38 -3.14
CA THR A 140 10.58 1.85 -2.06
C THR A 140 10.09 1.44 -0.68
N GLY A 141 8.77 1.33 -0.47
CA GLY A 141 8.20 0.83 0.77
C GLY A 141 8.58 -0.63 1.05
N ARG A 142 8.59 -1.51 0.03
CA ARG A 142 9.04 -2.90 0.17
C ARG A 142 10.56 -3.02 0.34
N LEU A 143 11.33 -2.14 -0.31
CA LEU A 143 12.75 -2.03 -0.02
C LEU A 143 13.01 -1.58 1.42
N ALA A 144 12.18 -0.71 1.99
CA ALA A 144 12.26 -0.34 3.40
C ALA A 144 12.07 -1.56 4.32
N ASN A 145 11.08 -2.43 4.06
CA ASN A 145 10.90 -3.68 4.80
C ASN A 145 12.10 -4.61 4.64
N PHE A 146 12.70 -4.70 3.44
CA PHE A 146 13.88 -5.53 3.20
C PHE A 146 15.08 -5.08 4.04
N PHE A 147 15.42 -3.79 4.03
CA PHE A 147 16.53 -3.27 4.83
C PHE A 147 16.24 -3.27 6.34
N ASN A 148 14.98 -3.19 6.73
CA ASN A 148 14.53 -3.33 8.12
C ASN A 148 14.47 -4.79 8.58
N GLN A 149 14.68 -5.74 7.66
CA GLN A 149 14.69 -7.19 7.91
C GLN A 149 13.36 -7.69 8.51
N GLU A 150 12.24 -7.14 8.06
CA GLU A 150 10.90 -7.52 8.50
C GLU A 150 10.08 -8.13 7.35
N LEU A 151 9.00 -8.85 7.68
CA LEU A 151 8.11 -9.50 6.70
C LEU A 151 8.86 -10.51 5.80
N VAL A 152 9.83 -11.20 6.35
CA VAL A 152 10.69 -12.16 5.63
C VAL A 152 9.92 -13.39 5.17
N GLY A 153 10.51 -14.12 4.22
CA GLY A 153 9.97 -15.39 3.76
C GLY A 153 10.37 -16.59 4.62
N LYS A 154 9.77 -17.74 4.30
CA LYS A 154 10.12 -19.06 4.87
C LYS A 154 11.60 -19.34 4.64
N ILE A 155 12.15 -20.23 5.44
CA ILE A 155 13.55 -20.72 5.29
C ILE A 155 13.67 -21.36 3.89
N TRP A 156 14.73 -20.99 3.19
CA TRP A 156 15.04 -21.48 1.86
C TRP A 156 16.54 -21.80 1.75
N ALA A 157 16.88 -23.05 1.97
CA ALA A 157 18.27 -23.55 1.95
C ALA A 157 18.85 -23.57 0.53
N SER A 158 19.05 -22.38 -0.05
CA SER A 158 19.58 -22.17 -1.41
C SER A 158 20.68 -21.12 -1.38
N GLU A 159 21.57 -21.15 -2.37
CA GLU A 159 22.57 -20.10 -2.59
C GLU A 159 21.97 -18.73 -2.91
N TYR A 160 20.69 -18.70 -3.41
CA TYR A 160 19.90 -17.48 -3.68
C TYR A 160 19.12 -16.97 -2.46
N GLY A 161 19.13 -17.74 -1.35
CA GLY A 161 18.51 -17.30 -0.10
C GLY A 161 19.28 -16.14 0.53
N VAL A 162 18.56 -15.27 1.23
CA VAL A 162 19.10 -14.12 1.94
C VAL A 162 19.06 -14.38 3.44
N VAL A 163 20.18 -14.17 4.13
CA VAL A 163 20.23 -14.18 5.59
C VAL A 163 19.83 -12.81 6.13
N PHE A 164 18.92 -12.81 7.06
CA PHE A 164 18.43 -11.63 7.79
C PHE A 164 18.89 -11.70 9.25
N PRO A 165 20.08 -11.16 9.60
CA PRO A 165 20.68 -11.36 10.92
C PRO A 165 19.87 -10.86 12.11
N LEU A 166 18.90 -9.94 11.88
CA LEU A 166 17.96 -9.49 12.92
C LEU A 166 16.79 -10.48 13.14
N VAL A 167 16.63 -11.46 12.26
CA VAL A 167 15.59 -12.51 12.39
C VAL A 167 16.24 -13.80 12.88
N ASP A 168 17.18 -14.33 12.09
CA ASP A 168 17.95 -15.54 12.42
C ASP A 168 19.19 -15.70 11.50
N THR A 169 19.82 -16.87 11.57
CA THR A 169 21.02 -17.19 10.78
C THR A 169 20.72 -18.03 9.53
N PHE A 170 19.45 -18.34 9.26
CA PHE A 170 19.05 -19.17 8.13
C PHE A 170 18.79 -18.36 6.86
N PRO A 171 19.13 -18.88 5.68
CA PRO A 171 18.75 -18.26 4.42
C PRO A 171 17.23 -18.37 4.21
N ARG A 172 16.60 -17.27 3.79
CA ARG A 172 15.15 -17.13 3.63
C ARG A 172 14.82 -16.58 2.25
N TYR A 173 13.58 -16.78 1.81
CA TYR A 173 13.06 -16.11 0.63
C TYR A 173 13.02 -14.58 0.88
N PRO A 174 13.64 -13.75 0.01
CA PRO A 174 13.54 -12.29 0.11
C PRO A 174 12.20 -11.79 -0.47
N THR A 175 11.10 -12.16 0.19
CA THR A 175 9.73 -11.89 -0.29
C THR A 175 9.46 -10.42 -0.49
N GLN A 176 10.12 -9.54 0.27
CA GLN A 176 10.02 -8.08 0.12
C GLN A 176 10.48 -7.62 -1.27
N LEU A 177 11.54 -8.25 -1.83
CA LEU A 177 12.01 -7.93 -3.18
C LEU A 177 11.03 -8.43 -4.24
N TYR A 178 10.42 -9.60 -4.03
CA TYR A 178 9.37 -10.11 -4.93
C TYR A 178 8.16 -9.18 -4.93
N GLU A 179 7.74 -8.71 -3.73
CA GLU A 179 6.67 -7.74 -3.56
C GLU A 179 7.01 -6.40 -4.25
N ALA A 180 8.23 -5.88 -4.09
CA ALA A 180 8.68 -4.65 -4.76
C ALA A 180 8.59 -4.76 -6.28
N LEU A 181 9.01 -5.90 -6.84
CA LEU A 181 9.01 -6.16 -8.28
C LEU A 181 7.59 -6.36 -8.84
N THR A 182 6.72 -7.09 -8.15
CA THR A 182 5.43 -7.48 -8.71
C THR A 182 4.28 -6.56 -8.26
N GLU A 183 4.17 -6.26 -6.96
CA GLU A 183 3.14 -5.37 -6.42
C GLU A 183 3.44 -3.91 -6.74
N GLY A 184 4.72 -3.53 -6.80
CA GLY A 184 5.20 -2.19 -7.12
C GLY A 184 5.49 -2.02 -8.61
N LEU A 185 6.67 -2.46 -9.06
CA LEU A 185 7.21 -2.14 -10.38
C LEU A 185 6.34 -2.67 -11.53
N LEU A 186 5.90 -3.94 -11.48
CA LEU A 186 5.07 -4.54 -12.53
C LEU A 186 3.71 -3.84 -12.62
N ALA A 187 3.06 -3.59 -11.47
CA ALA A 187 1.78 -2.89 -11.43
C ALA A 187 1.92 -1.47 -12.01
N PHE A 188 2.94 -0.72 -11.59
CA PHE A 188 3.24 0.61 -12.11
C PHE A 188 3.49 0.59 -13.62
N PHE A 189 4.31 -0.35 -14.09
CA PHE A 189 4.62 -0.49 -15.51
C PHE A 189 3.37 -0.75 -16.36
N ILE A 190 2.50 -1.66 -15.93
CA ILE A 190 1.23 -1.97 -16.64
C ILE A 190 0.32 -0.74 -16.65
N GLN A 191 0.21 0.00 -15.53
CA GLN A 191 -0.59 1.23 -15.46
C GLN A 191 -0.05 2.31 -16.40
N ILE A 192 1.28 2.50 -16.49
CA ILE A 192 1.88 3.47 -17.41
C ILE A 192 1.72 3.04 -18.88
N MET A 193 1.85 1.75 -19.19
CA MET A 193 1.54 1.23 -20.53
C MET A 193 0.08 1.50 -20.90
N TYR A 194 -0.85 1.24 -20.00
CA TYR A 194 -2.27 1.51 -20.23
C TYR A 194 -2.54 3.01 -20.42
N LEU A 195 -1.85 3.88 -19.66
CA LEU A 195 -1.90 5.33 -19.84
C LEU A 195 -1.44 5.76 -21.23
N ASN A 196 -0.31 5.24 -21.69
CA ASN A 196 0.26 5.58 -23.01
C ASN A 196 -0.68 5.16 -24.17
N ILE A 197 -1.35 4.01 -24.04
CA ILE A 197 -2.32 3.53 -25.04
C ILE A 197 -3.57 4.39 -25.05
N ASN A 198 -4.13 4.73 -23.88
CA ASN A 198 -5.43 5.41 -23.76
C ASN A 198 -5.33 6.93 -23.66
N LYS A 199 -4.13 7.51 -23.62
CA LYS A 199 -3.86 8.96 -23.69
C LYS A 199 -4.76 9.77 -22.73
N TRP A 200 -4.76 9.44 -21.42
CA TRP A 200 -5.51 10.12 -20.37
C TRP A 200 -7.04 9.96 -20.39
N LYS A 201 -7.65 9.47 -21.48
CA LYS A 201 -9.11 9.36 -21.63
C LYS A 201 -9.77 8.40 -20.66
N SER A 202 -9.00 7.49 -20.06
CA SER A 202 -9.51 6.46 -19.15
C SER A 202 -9.49 6.86 -17.67
N PHE A 203 -9.00 8.06 -17.32
CA PHE A 203 -9.08 8.55 -15.95
C PHE A 203 -10.53 8.83 -15.54
N GLY A 204 -10.85 8.54 -14.30
CA GLY A 204 -12.20 8.66 -13.74
C GLY A 204 -13.12 7.48 -14.06
N THR A 205 -12.61 6.45 -14.73
CA THR A 205 -13.32 5.19 -14.99
C THR A 205 -13.00 4.09 -13.98
N GLY A 206 -11.99 4.29 -13.10
CA GLY A 206 -11.50 3.29 -12.16
C GLY A 206 -10.56 2.23 -12.78
N ARG A 207 -10.20 2.36 -14.06
CA ARG A 207 -9.39 1.35 -14.78
C ARG A 207 -7.99 1.18 -14.21
N TYR A 208 -7.33 2.27 -13.81
CA TYR A 208 -6.00 2.20 -13.19
C TYR A 208 -6.07 1.54 -11.82
N ALA A 209 -7.10 1.84 -11.03
CA ALA A 209 -7.34 1.18 -9.74
C ALA A 209 -7.64 -0.32 -9.92
N VAL A 210 -8.39 -0.71 -10.96
CA VAL A 210 -8.65 -2.11 -11.31
C VAL A 210 -7.36 -2.83 -11.69
N ILE A 211 -6.52 -2.24 -12.55
CA ILE A 211 -5.22 -2.80 -12.92
C ILE A 211 -4.36 -3.03 -11.68
N PHE A 212 -4.24 -2.01 -10.83
CA PHE A 212 -3.52 -2.14 -9.56
C PHE A 212 -4.09 -3.26 -8.70
N GLY A 213 -5.40 -3.27 -8.48
CA GLY A 213 -6.06 -4.24 -7.62
C GLY A 213 -5.88 -5.69 -8.08
N ILE A 214 -5.97 -5.95 -9.39
CA ILE A 214 -5.77 -7.29 -9.97
C ILE A 214 -4.30 -7.70 -9.85
N VAL A 215 -3.36 -6.86 -10.27
CA VAL A 215 -1.92 -7.18 -10.24
C VAL A 215 -1.45 -7.38 -8.81
N TYR A 216 -1.79 -6.45 -7.91
CA TYR A 216 -1.42 -6.53 -6.49
C TYR A 216 -1.97 -7.81 -5.84
N SER A 217 -3.29 -8.04 -5.95
CA SER A 217 -3.93 -9.18 -5.27
C SER A 217 -3.42 -10.53 -5.80
N THR A 218 -3.20 -10.64 -7.11
CA THR A 218 -2.65 -11.86 -7.71
C THR A 218 -1.20 -12.09 -7.26
N SER A 219 -0.35 -11.07 -7.34
CA SER A 219 1.05 -11.15 -6.92
C SER A 219 1.16 -11.49 -5.44
N ARG A 220 0.41 -10.77 -4.59
CA ARG A 220 0.40 -10.99 -3.15
C ARG A 220 -0.08 -12.38 -2.78
N PHE A 221 -1.15 -12.88 -3.42
CA PHE A 221 -1.67 -14.24 -3.20
C PHE A 221 -0.60 -15.30 -3.47
N ILE A 222 0.16 -15.14 -4.56
CA ILE A 222 1.24 -16.07 -4.92
C ILE A 222 2.42 -15.95 -3.96
N ILE A 223 2.86 -14.73 -3.63
CA ILE A 223 4.01 -14.51 -2.74
C ILE A 223 3.73 -15.00 -1.33
N GLU A 224 2.48 -14.98 -0.88
CA GLU A 224 2.09 -15.42 0.46
C GLU A 224 2.45 -16.88 0.73
N PHE A 225 2.55 -17.74 -0.28
CA PHE A 225 3.03 -19.13 -0.12
C PHE A 225 4.50 -19.21 0.33
N PHE A 226 5.28 -18.18 0.02
CA PHE A 226 6.71 -18.08 0.34
C PHE A 226 6.97 -17.28 1.63
N LYS A 227 5.95 -16.62 2.19
CA LYS A 227 6.08 -15.81 3.41
C LYS A 227 6.04 -16.68 4.66
N ASP A 228 6.75 -16.21 5.68
CA ASP A 228 6.72 -16.80 7.01
C ASP A 228 5.56 -16.18 7.80
N VAL A 229 4.37 -16.72 7.61
CA VAL A 229 3.09 -16.25 8.18
C VAL A 229 2.26 -17.43 8.66
N GLU A 230 1.42 -17.19 9.65
CA GLU A 230 0.49 -18.20 10.15
C GLU A 230 -0.61 -18.51 9.14
N GLU A 231 -0.90 -19.80 8.96
CA GLU A 231 -1.97 -20.30 8.12
C GLU A 231 -3.22 -20.56 8.98
N ILE A 232 -4.39 -20.27 8.42
CA ILE A 232 -5.68 -20.50 9.06
C ILE A 232 -6.39 -21.65 8.37
N PHE A 233 -6.91 -22.59 9.17
CA PHE A 233 -7.75 -23.68 8.66
C PHE A 233 -9.12 -23.13 8.26
N ILE A 234 -9.47 -23.22 6.96
CA ILE A 234 -10.80 -22.88 6.45
C ILE A 234 -11.66 -24.14 6.38
N THR A 235 -11.06 -25.26 6.00
CA THR A 235 -11.64 -26.60 6.05
C THR A 235 -10.55 -27.61 6.39
N ASN A 236 -10.92 -28.87 6.64
CA ASN A 236 -9.97 -29.94 6.96
C ASN A 236 -8.88 -30.14 5.86
N ASN A 237 -9.09 -29.63 4.64
CA ASN A 237 -8.20 -29.80 3.50
C ASN A 237 -7.74 -28.48 2.87
N LEU A 238 -8.16 -27.33 3.39
CA LEU A 238 -7.82 -26.01 2.83
C LEU A 238 -7.24 -25.11 3.90
N LEU A 239 -5.95 -24.83 3.75
CA LEU A 239 -5.18 -23.88 4.54
C LEU A 239 -4.96 -22.61 3.73
N LEU A 240 -5.40 -21.48 4.23
CA LEU A 240 -5.09 -20.17 3.65
C LEU A 240 -4.58 -19.24 4.75
N THR A 241 -3.76 -18.28 4.35
CA THR A 241 -3.39 -17.18 5.25
C THR A 241 -4.47 -16.11 5.23
N VAL A 242 -4.51 -15.26 6.25
CA VAL A 242 -5.35 -14.04 6.24
C VAL A 242 -5.04 -13.18 5.01
N GLY A 243 -3.75 -13.08 4.65
CA GLY A 243 -3.29 -12.36 3.47
C GLY A 243 -3.92 -12.88 2.18
N GLN A 244 -4.00 -14.21 1.99
CA GLN A 244 -4.61 -14.83 0.82
C GLN A 244 -6.12 -14.57 0.76
N ILE A 245 -6.83 -14.63 1.89
CA ILE A 245 -8.27 -14.32 1.94
C ILE A 245 -8.52 -12.87 1.53
N LEU A 246 -7.74 -11.94 2.05
CA LEU A 246 -7.84 -10.52 1.70
C LEU A 246 -7.50 -10.26 0.23
N CYS A 247 -6.56 -11.01 -0.36
CA CYS A 247 -6.25 -10.94 -1.78
C CYS A 247 -7.43 -11.38 -2.64
N ILE A 248 -8.12 -12.47 -2.27
CA ILE A 248 -9.34 -12.92 -2.97
C ILE A 248 -10.42 -11.82 -2.93
N LEU A 249 -10.65 -11.24 -1.75
CA LEU A 249 -11.63 -10.14 -1.61
C LEU A 249 -11.24 -8.93 -2.47
N MET A 250 -9.99 -8.52 -2.45
CA MET A 250 -9.49 -7.40 -3.25
C MET A 250 -9.62 -7.67 -4.76
N PHE A 251 -9.36 -8.90 -5.21
CA PHE A 251 -9.56 -9.31 -6.59
C PHE A 251 -11.02 -9.19 -7.02
N ILE A 252 -11.95 -9.72 -6.20
CA ILE A 252 -13.40 -9.62 -6.44
C ILE A 252 -13.85 -8.15 -6.48
N LEU A 253 -13.43 -7.34 -5.52
CA LEU A 253 -13.73 -5.90 -5.49
C LEU A 253 -13.21 -5.18 -6.74
N SER A 254 -12.05 -5.57 -7.25
CA SER A 254 -11.50 -5.01 -8.50
C SER A 254 -12.37 -5.36 -9.71
N LEU A 255 -12.93 -6.57 -9.80
CA LEU A 255 -13.87 -6.95 -10.85
C LEU A 255 -15.20 -6.19 -10.74
N ILE A 256 -15.69 -5.97 -9.51
CA ILE A 256 -16.88 -5.15 -9.27
C ILE A 256 -16.62 -3.70 -9.72
N LEU A 257 -15.47 -3.14 -9.36
CA LEU A 257 -15.05 -1.80 -9.76
C LEU A 257 -14.97 -1.66 -11.29
N TYR A 258 -14.45 -2.67 -11.98
CA TYR A 258 -14.45 -2.74 -13.43
C TYR A 258 -15.86 -2.64 -14.03
N SER A 259 -16.79 -3.39 -13.47
CA SER A 259 -18.20 -3.38 -13.91
C SER A 259 -18.86 -2.00 -13.70
N ILE A 260 -18.58 -1.34 -12.56
CA ILE A 260 -19.07 0.02 -12.27
C ILE A 260 -18.51 1.02 -13.28
N GLY A 261 -17.21 0.95 -13.57
CA GLY A 261 -16.54 1.81 -14.53
C GLY A 261 -17.13 1.68 -15.95
N ASN A 262 -17.45 0.45 -16.37
CA ASN A 262 -18.07 0.21 -17.69
C ASN A 262 -19.46 0.82 -17.80
N ARG A 263 -20.31 0.74 -16.76
CA ARG A 263 -21.64 1.36 -16.77
C ARG A 263 -21.57 2.88 -16.96
N LYS A 264 -20.63 3.54 -16.26
CA LYS A 264 -20.43 4.99 -16.42
C LYS A 264 -20.02 5.38 -17.84
N ILE A 265 -19.19 4.58 -18.50
CA ILE A 265 -18.80 4.84 -19.89
C ILE A 265 -19.99 4.69 -20.82
N SER A 266 -20.84 3.66 -20.63
CA SER A 266 -22.05 3.46 -21.47
C SER A 266 -23.12 4.52 -21.27
N GLU A 267 -23.20 5.15 -20.11
CA GLU A 267 -24.13 6.25 -19.82
C GLU A 267 -23.65 7.62 -20.36
N SER A 268 -22.38 7.73 -20.72
CA SER A 268 -21.76 8.96 -21.24
C SER A 268 -21.68 9.01 -22.78
N ILE A 269 -22.05 7.92 -23.45
CA ILE A 269 -22.20 7.78 -24.91
C ILE A 269 -23.67 7.95 -25.31
#